data_ca71c99f7345f39b8b0ce0682b688d42
#
_entry.id   ca71c99f7345f39b8b0ce0682b688d42
#
_cell.length_a   1.000
_cell.length_b   1.000
_cell.length_c   1.000
_cell.angle_alpha   90.00
_cell.angle_beta   90.00
_cell.angle_gamma   90.00
#
_symmetry.space_group_name_H-M   'P 1'
#
loop_
_entity.id
_entity.type
_entity.pdbx_description
1 polymer ?
#
loop_
_entity_poly.entity_id
_entity_poly.type
_entity_poly.pdbx_seq_one_letter_code
_entity_poly.pdbx_strand_id
1 'polypeptide(L)'
;MFSQKIKCKVFADLHQQDDVFLIPNPWDIGSAKVLQGLGFKALATTSSGLAYTLGRADGEVTLEEKLFHCSELAANTTIPINADFENGFADDPETVAHNVLKVANTGIAGCSIEDFSRDALSLYDLDRKSVV
;
A
#
# COMPACT_ATOMS: atom_id res chain seq x y z
N MET A 1 7.51 -1.21 -20.18
CA MET A 1 7.18 -1.19 -18.75
C MET A 1 7.16 0.27 -18.29
N PHE A 2 6.06 0.75 -17.73
CA PHE A 2 6.04 2.13 -17.18
C PHE A 2 6.96 2.21 -15.99
N SER A 3 7.84 3.24 -15.94
CA SER A 3 8.72 3.43 -14.79
C SER A 3 7.89 3.81 -13.55
N GLN A 4 8.38 3.50 -12.36
CA GLN A 4 7.77 3.89 -11.09
C GLN A 4 7.49 5.41 -11.05
N LYS A 5 8.43 6.23 -11.52
CA LYS A 5 8.28 7.69 -11.60
C LYS A 5 7.03 8.11 -12.40
N ILE A 6 6.72 7.42 -13.50
CA ILE A 6 5.50 7.68 -14.28
C ILE A 6 4.26 7.28 -13.48
N LYS A 7 4.28 6.10 -12.84
CA LYS A 7 3.16 5.64 -11.99
C LYS A 7 2.90 6.61 -10.83
N CYS A 8 3.94 7.08 -10.15
CA CYS A 8 3.82 8.09 -9.08
C CYS A 8 3.18 9.38 -9.59
N LYS A 9 3.63 9.88 -10.76
CA LYS A 9 3.03 11.08 -11.35
C LYS A 9 1.56 10.87 -11.69
N VAL A 10 1.20 9.75 -12.34
CA VAL A 10 -0.20 9.42 -12.66
C VAL A 10 -1.05 9.36 -11.39
N PHE A 11 -0.52 8.74 -10.32
CA PHE A 11 -1.23 8.64 -9.04
C PHE A 11 -1.47 10.01 -8.41
N ALA A 12 -0.45 10.87 -8.39
CA ALA A 12 -0.59 12.24 -7.91
C ALA A 12 -1.58 13.04 -8.76
N ASP A 13 -1.53 12.94 -10.09
CA ASP A 13 -2.44 13.63 -10.99
C ASP A 13 -3.91 13.19 -10.77
N LEU A 14 -4.16 11.91 -10.48
CA LEU A 14 -5.51 11.41 -10.15
C LEU A 14 -6.09 12.07 -8.89
N HIS A 15 -5.25 12.37 -7.89
CA HIS A 15 -5.67 13.04 -6.65
C HIS A 15 -5.83 14.57 -6.81
N GLN A 16 -5.38 15.14 -7.92
CA GLN A 16 -5.52 16.57 -8.23
C GLN A 16 -6.77 16.89 -9.07
N GLN A 17 -7.51 15.86 -9.49
CA GLN A 17 -8.74 16.05 -10.29
C GLN A 17 -9.90 16.45 -9.39
N ASP A 18 -10.86 17.20 -9.94
CA ASP A 18 -12.09 17.58 -9.23
C ASP A 18 -13.06 16.38 -9.10
N ASP A 19 -12.91 15.37 -9.94
CA ASP A 19 -13.77 14.18 -9.95
C ASP A 19 -13.26 13.09 -9.00
N VAL A 20 -14.19 12.34 -8.41
CA VAL A 20 -13.91 11.16 -7.60
C VAL A 20 -13.42 10.00 -8.48
N PHE A 21 -12.39 9.32 -8.09
CA PHE A 21 -11.96 8.07 -8.71
C PHE A 21 -11.94 6.91 -7.71
N LEU A 22 -12.12 5.69 -8.21
CA LEU A 22 -12.15 4.47 -7.40
C LEU A 22 -10.79 3.80 -7.40
N ILE A 23 -10.35 3.35 -6.21
CA ILE A 23 -9.11 2.60 -5.99
C ILE A 23 -9.47 1.25 -5.38
N PRO A 24 -9.79 0.22 -6.21
CA PRO A 24 -10.16 -1.09 -5.70
C PRO A 24 -8.96 -1.83 -5.12
N ASN A 25 -9.23 -2.81 -4.26
CA ASN A 25 -8.25 -3.52 -3.46
C ASN A 25 -7.99 -4.95 -3.96
N PRO A 26 -6.98 -5.19 -4.81
CA PRO A 26 -6.55 -6.55 -5.13
C PRO A 26 -5.79 -7.18 -3.97
N TRP A 27 -5.93 -8.48 -3.81
CA TRP A 27 -5.20 -9.28 -2.83
C TRP A 27 -4.09 -10.15 -3.44
N ASP A 28 -4.07 -10.30 -4.78
CA ASP A 28 -3.07 -11.05 -5.54
C ASP A 28 -2.88 -10.49 -6.95
N ILE A 29 -1.93 -11.04 -7.71
CA ILE A 29 -1.64 -10.63 -9.09
C ILE A 29 -2.86 -10.87 -9.99
N GLY A 30 -3.60 -11.95 -9.78
CA GLY A 30 -4.77 -12.33 -10.60
C GLY A 30 -5.86 -11.27 -10.47
N SER A 31 -6.28 -10.95 -9.24
CA SER A 31 -7.27 -9.90 -8.97
C SER A 31 -6.80 -8.53 -9.45
N ALA A 32 -5.51 -8.20 -9.30
CA ALA A 32 -4.95 -6.94 -9.80
C ALA A 32 -5.06 -6.81 -11.32
N LYS A 33 -4.74 -7.88 -12.06
CA LYS A 33 -4.88 -7.89 -13.54
C LYS A 33 -6.33 -7.79 -14.00
N VAL A 34 -7.25 -8.44 -13.30
CA VAL A 34 -8.69 -8.32 -13.59
C VAL A 34 -9.15 -6.88 -13.40
N LEU A 35 -8.83 -6.26 -12.27
CA LEU A 35 -9.21 -4.88 -11.96
C LEU A 35 -8.58 -3.89 -12.96
N GLN A 36 -7.31 -4.06 -13.30
CA GLN A 36 -6.67 -3.27 -14.34
C GLN A 36 -7.38 -3.45 -15.70
N GLY A 37 -7.75 -4.68 -16.07
CA GLY A 37 -8.47 -4.98 -17.31
C GLY A 37 -9.88 -4.38 -17.36
N LEU A 38 -10.52 -4.19 -16.21
CA LEU A 38 -11.80 -3.48 -16.09
C LEU A 38 -11.68 -1.96 -16.23
N GLY A 39 -10.47 -1.42 -16.35
CA GLY A 39 -10.22 -0.02 -16.65
C GLY A 39 -10.03 0.87 -15.42
N PHE A 40 -9.88 0.31 -14.22
CA PHE A 40 -9.50 1.09 -13.04
C PHE A 40 -8.15 1.78 -13.27
N LYS A 41 -8.02 3.00 -12.76
CA LYS A 41 -6.86 3.87 -13.02
C LYS A 41 -5.75 3.72 -12.00
N ALA A 42 -6.08 3.23 -10.82
CA ALA A 42 -5.18 2.94 -9.72
C ALA A 42 -5.71 1.77 -8.89
N LEU A 43 -4.85 1.13 -8.12
CA LEU A 43 -5.19 0.06 -7.17
C LEU A 43 -4.61 0.40 -5.80
N ALA A 44 -5.17 -0.15 -4.73
CA ALA A 44 -4.55 -0.15 -3.42
C ALA A 44 -4.48 -1.58 -2.89
N THR A 45 -3.37 -1.96 -2.26
CA THR A 45 -3.31 -3.26 -1.58
C THR A 45 -4.28 -3.29 -0.40
N THR A 46 -4.50 -4.46 0.17
CA THR A 46 -5.30 -4.64 1.38
C THR A 46 -4.54 -5.56 2.33
N SER A 47 -4.37 -5.13 3.59
CA SER A 47 -3.69 -5.90 4.64
C SER A 47 -4.46 -7.18 4.95
N SER A 48 -5.76 -7.05 5.24
CA SER A 48 -6.62 -8.19 5.53
C SER A 48 -6.77 -9.16 4.36
N GLY A 49 -6.91 -8.64 3.12
CA GLY A 49 -6.99 -9.48 1.93
C GLY A 49 -5.73 -10.31 1.73
N LEU A 50 -4.55 -9.72 1.91
CA LEU A 50 -3.28 -10.45 1.87
C LEU A 50 -3.20 -11.49 2.98
N ALA A 51 -3.52 -11.13 4.23
CA ALA A 51 -3.50 -12.05 5.37
C ALA A 51 -4.39 -13.27 5.09
N TYR A 52 -5.59 -13.07 4.58
CA TYR A 52 -6.52 -14.16 4.25
C TYR A 52 -6.01 -15.07 3.14
N THR A 53 -5.29 -14.56 2.14
CA THR A 53 -4.65 -15.41 1.13
C THR A 53 -3.57 -16.31 1.71
N LEU A 54 -2.98 -15.91 2.85
CA LEU A 54 -1.99 -16.67 3.60
C LEU A 54 -2.61 -17.55 4.70
N GLY A 55 -3.95 -17.54 4.86
CA GLY A 55 -4.67 -18.28 5.89
C GLY A 55 -4.46 -17.71 7.30
N ARG A 56 -4.26 -16.40 7.42
CA ARG A 56 -3.98 -15.68 8.67
C ARG A 56 -5.02 -14.61 8.94
N ALA A 57 -5.09 -14.16 10.19
CA ALA A 57 -5.89 -13.01 10.57
C ALA A 57 -5.21 -11.70 10.11
N ASP A 58 -6.00 -10.62 10.02
CA ASP A 58 -5.49 -9.29 9.72
C ASP A 58 -4.50 -8.84 10.79
N GLY A 59 -3.35 -8.29 10.35
CA GLY A 59 -2.24 -7.89 11.22
C GLY A 59 -1.22 -9.00 11.52
N GLU A 60 -1.36 -10.19 10.96
CA GLU A 60 -0.40 -11.30 11.13
C GLU A 60 0.58 -11.42 9.96
N VAL A 61 0.58 -10.48 9.04
CA VAL A 61 1.52 -10.42 7.91
C VAL A 61 2.80 -9.70 8.36
N THR A 62 3.95 -10.26 8.01
CA THR A 62 5.24 -9.61 8.31
C THR A 62 5.56 -8.49 7.32
N LEU A 63 6.48 -7.60 7.70
CA LEU A 63 6.98 -6.55 6.81
C LEU A 63 7.56 -7.14 5.52
N GLU A 64 8.34 -8.21 5.60
CA GLU A 64 8.97 -8.86 4.45
C GLU A 64 7.93 -9.42 3.48
N GLU A 65 6.89 -10.07 3.98
CA GLU A 65 5.78 -10.58 3.17
C GLU A 65 5.02 -9.44 2.49
N LYS A 66 4.79 -8.34 3.22
CA LYS A 66 4.15 -7.13 2.66
C LYS A 66 4.99 -6.51 1.55
N LEU A 67 6.29 -6.36 1.76
CA LEU A 67 7.21 -5.82 0.74
C LEU A 67 7.25 -6.72 -0.49
N PHE A 68 7.32 -8.03 -0.31
CA PHE A 68 7.27 -9.00 -1.41
C PHE A 68 5.96 -8.86 -2.21
N HIS A 69 4.82 -8.86 -1.53
CA HIS A 69 3.51 -8.68 -2.15
C HIS A 69 3.42 -7.37 -2.94
N CYS A 70 3.89 -6.25 -2.38
CA CYS A 70 3.92 -4.96 -3.08
C CYS A 70 4.78 -5.02 -4.35
N SER A 71 5.97 -5.65 -4.29
CA SER A 71 6.85 -5.80 -5.43
C SER A 71 6.23 -6.63 -6.55
N GLU A 72 5.58 -7.74 -6.20
CA GLU A 72 4.88 -8.61 -7.15
C GLU A 72 3.74 -7.88 -7.88
N LEU A 73 2.91 -7.15 -7.14
CA LEU A 73 1.83 -6.37 -7.72
C LEU A 73 2.37 -5.24 -8.62
N ALA A 74 3.38 -4.50 -8.16
CA ALA A 74 3.97 -3.40 -8.91
C ALA A 74 4.64 -3.86 -10.21
N ALA A 75 5.29 -5.04 -10.20
CA ALA A 75 5.94 -5.63 -11.36
C ALA A 75 4.92 -6.18 -12.40
N ASN A 76 3.77 -6.64 -11.94
CA ASN A 76 2.78 -7.31 -12.78
C ASN A 76 1.62 -6.42 -13.24
N THR A 77 1.62 -5.13 -12.91
CA THR A 77 0.63 -4.15 -13.34
C THR A 77 1.27 -2.96 -14.02
N THR A 78 0.51 -2.25 -14.85
CA THR A 78 0.98 -1.04 -15.54
C THR A 78 0.44 0.25 -14.91
N ILE A 79 -0.59 0.16 -14.07
CA ILE A 79 -1.22 1.27 -13.36
C ILE A 79 -0.59 1.46 -11.97
N PRO A 80 -0.72 2.66 -11.36
CA PRO A 80 -0.20 2.91 -10.03
C PRO A 80 -0.86 2.04 -8.96
N ILE A 81 -0.07 1.67 -7.95
CA ILE A 81 -0.54 0.95 -6.77
C ILE A 81 -0.17 1.76 -5.53
N ASN A 82 -1.15 1.97 -4.65
CA ASN A 82 -0.95 2.42 -3.28
C ASN A 82 -0.78 1.20 -2.37
N ALA A 83 0.18 1.20 -1.48
CA ALA A 83 0.27 0.19 -0.43
C ALA A 83 -0.57 0.63 0.78
N ASP A 84 -1.55 -0.18 1.17
CA ASP A 84 -2.07 -0.19 2.52
C ASP A 84 -0.95 -0.74 3.42
N PHE A 85 -0.27 0.14 4.16
CA PHE A 85 0.97 -0.18 4.86
C PHE A 85 0.79 -0.30 6.38
N GLU A 86 -0.45 -0.57 6.81
CA GLU A 86 -0.83 -0.75 8.21
C GLU A 86 -0.32 0.42 9.08
N ASN A 87 0.22 0.17 10.26
CA ASN A 87 0.85 1.22 11.09
C ASN A 87 2.30 1.56 10.66
N GLY A 88 2.76 1.09 9.50
CA GLY A 88 4.14 1.20 9.05
C GLY A 88 5.05 0.10 9.61
N PHE A 89 4.46 -0.96 10.19
CA PHE A 89 5.17 -2.11 10.80
C PHE A 89 6.13 -1.73 11.93
N ALA A 90 5.82 -0.62 12.63
CA ALA A 90 6.53 -0.20 13.83
C ALA A 90 5.75 0.88 14.58
N ASP A 91 6.02 1.03 15.87
CA ASP A 91 5.47 2.14 16.68
C ASP A 91 6.39 3.37 16.66
N ASP A 92 7.68 3.16 16.50
CA ASP A 92 8.68 4.23 16.46
C ASP A 92 8.71 4.94 15.10
N PRO A 93 8.55 6.28 15.05
CA PRO A 93 8.51 7.05 13.80
C PRO A 93 9.74 6.89 12.90
N GLU A 94 10.95 6.80 13.47
CA GLU A 94 12.17 6.62 12.67
C GLU A 94 12.20 5.26 11.98
N THR A 95 11.74 4.22 12.67
CA THR A 95 11.61 2.88 12.09
C THR A 95 10.53 2.86 11.00
N VAL A 96 9.40 3.55 11.22
CA VAL A 96 8.35 3.71 10.20
C VAL A 96 8.92 4.41 8.96
N ALA A 97 9.67 5.51 9.12
CA ALA A 97 10.31 6.20 8.00
C ALA A 97 11.25 5.26 7.20
N HIS A 98 12.02 4.44 7.89
CA HIS A 98 12.86 3.41 7.27
C HIS A 98 12.04 2.37 6.49
N ASN A 99 10.92 1.91 7.06
CA ASN A 99 10.04 0.96 6.40
C ASN A 99 9.33 1.58 5.18
N VAL A 100 8.98 2.87 5.24
CA VAL A 100 8.45 3.63 4.08
C VAL A 100 9.47 3.66 2.95
N LEU A 101 10.75 3.87 3.22
CA LEU A 101 11.79 3.78 2.19
C LEU A 101 11.88 2.38 1.57
N LYS A 102 11.73 1.32 2.37
CA LYS A 102 11.72 -0.07 1.85
C LYS A 102 10.52 -0.29 0.93
N VAL A 103 9.31 0.10 1.34
CA VAL A 103 8.11 -0.10 0.51
C VAL A 103 8.14 0.77 -0.74
N ALA A 104 8.69 1.97 -0.70
CA ALA A 104 8.90 2.80 -1.87
C ALA A 104 9.80 2.11 -2.91
N ASN A 105 10.82 1.36 -2.49
CA ASN A 105 11.72 0.62 -3.37
C ASN A 105 11.06 -0.62 -4.03
N THR A 106 9.85 -1.01 -3.65
CA THR A 106 9.12 -2.11 -4.30
C THR A 106 8.50 -1.74 -5.65
N GLY A 107 8.48 -0.46 -6.00
CA GLY A 107 7.90 0.02 -7.26
C GLY A 107 6.45 0.50 -7.15
N ILE A 108 5.88 0.58 -5.95
CA ILE A 108 4.57 1.19 -5.71
C ILE A 108 4.58 2.70 -5.97
N ALA A 109 3.41 3.29 -6.09
CA ALA A 109 3.25 4.73 -6.37
C ALA A 109 2.93 5.58 -5.13
N GLY A 110 2.49 4.96 -4.06
CA GLY A 110 2.17 5.61 -2.79
C GLY A 110 1.94 4.59 -1.69
N CYS A 111 1.82 5.05 -0.46
CA CYS A 111 1.39 4.23 0.67
C CYS A 111 0.51 5.04 1.62
N SER A 112 -0.38 4.36 2.32
CA SER A 112 -1.16 4.88 3.45
C SER A 112 -0.68 4.24 4.74
N ILE A 113 -0.65 5.02 5.82
CA ILE A 113 -0.24 4.58 7.16
C ILE A 113 -1.41 4.82 8.10
N GLU A 114 -1.74 3.80 8.88
CA GLU A 114 -2.81 3.86 9.88
C GLU A 114 -2.31 4.49 11.19
N ASP A 115 -3.19 5.24 11.83
CA ASP A 115 -2.95 5.83 13.15
C ASP A 115 -3.45 4.89 14.27
N PHE A 116 -3.04 3.62 14.23
CA PHE A 116 -3.47 2.60 15.18
C PHE A 116 -2.34 1.65 15.55
N SER A 117 -2.08 1.50 16.85
CA SER A 117 -1.16 0.50 17.39
C SER A 117 -1.91 -0.82 17.61
N ARG A 118 -1.47 -1.87 16.93
CA ARG A 118 -2.05 -3.22 17.11
C ARG A 118 -1.67 -3.83 18.47
N ASP A 119 -0.49 -3.51 18.98
CA ASP A 119 -0.02 -4.02 20.27
C ASP A 119 -0.76 -3.35 21.44
N ALA A 120 -0.93 -2.02 21.37
CA ALA A 120 -1.65 -1.27 22.40
C ALA A 120 -3.18 -1.30 22.22
N LEU A 121 -3.68 -1.78 21.06
CA LEU A 121 -5.10 -1.76 20.67
C LEU A 121 -5.74 -0.37 20.83
N SER A 122 -5.01 0.66 20.47
CA SER A 122 -5.42 2.06 20.61
C SER A 122 -4.84 2.92 19.49
N LEU A 123 -5.43 4.11 19.28
CA LEU A 123 -4.83 5.13 18.43
C LEU A 123 -3.51 5.63 19.05
N TYR A 124 -2.59 6.06 18.20
CA TYR A 124 -1.41 6.78 18.64
C TYR A 124 -1.77 8.16 19.15
N ASP A 125 -0.86 8.76 19.92
CA ASP A 125 -0.95 10.18 20.27
C ASP A 125 -1.01 11.03 19.00
N LEU A 126 -1.70 12.17 19.10
CA LEU A 126 -1.85 13.11 18.00
C LEU A 126 -0.48 13.43 17.37
N ASP A 127 -0.46 13.44 16.03
CA ASP A 127 0.72 13.75 15.22
C ASP A 127 1.94 12.81 15.35
N ARG A 128 1.82 11.68 16.06
CA ARG A 128 2.96 10.77 16.24
C ARG A 128 3.52 10.27 14.90
N LYS A 129 2.68 10.07 13.88
CA LYS A 129 3.07 9.59 12.53
C LYS A 129 3.28 10.70 11.52
N SER A 130 2.98 11.95 11.84
CA SER A 130 3.11 13.08 10.91
C SER A 130 4.56 13.57 10.71
N VAL A 131 5.50 13.01 11.45
CA VAL A 131 6.95 13.32 11.33
C VAL A 131 7.70 12.32 10.41
N VAL A 132 6.99 11.43 9.73
CA VAL A 132 7.56 10.39 8.84
C VAL A 132 7.67 10.89 7.40
#